data_54e42989d0f1f3dc5db4b81371981c70
#
_entry.id   54e42989d0f1f3dc5db4b81371981c70
#
_cell.length_a   1.000
_cell.length_b   1.000
_cell.length_c   1.000
_cell.angle_alpha   90.00
_cell.angle_beta   90.00
_cell.angle_gamma   90.00
#
_symmetry.space_group_name_H-M   'P 1'
#
loop_
_entity.id
_entity.type
_entity.pdbx_description
1 polymer ?
#
loop_
_entity_poly.entity_id
_entity_poly.type
_entity_poly.pdbx_seq_one_letter_code
_entity_poly.pdbx_strand_id
1 'polypeptide(L)'
;MSKPFKREPGSRVIPKWNTGTGGEAFSDITYQTVEGMAKITINRPEVRNAFRPQTLFELQEAFSLARDDDSVGVIIFTGAGSEAFCSGGDINVRGDDGYLGNDPLAKKGIGRLNVLDL
;
A
#
# COMPACT_ATOMS: atom_id res chain seq x y z
N MET A 1 15.35 -23.63 8.82
CA MET A 1 15.93 -22.29 8.88
C MET A 1 16.29 -21.82 7.48
N SER A 2 15.75 -20.69 7.07
CA SER A 2 16.07 -20.14 5.75
C SER A 2 17.52 -19.68 5.70
N LYS A 3 18.16 -19.87 4.55
CA LYS A 3 19.51 -19.36 4.36
C LYS A 3 19.50 -17.83 4.32
N PRO A 4 20.47 -17.18 4.94
CA PRO A 4 20.56 -15.73 4.80
C PRO A 4 20.78 -15.37 3.33
N PHE A 5 20.25 -14.22 2.95
CA PHE A 5 20.44 -13.68 1.61
C PHE A 5 21.91 -13.37 1.40
N LYS A 6 22.52 -14.02 0.40
CA LYS A 6 23.91 -13.79 0.07
C LYS A 6 24.02 -13.06 -1.26
N ARG A 7 24.83 -12.02 -1.27
CA ARG A 7 25.11 -11.28 -2.48
C ARG A 7 26.58 -11.52 -2.89
N GLU A 8 26.79 -11.92 -4.11
CA GLU A 8 28.14 -12.01 -4.67
C GLU A 8 28.76 -10.61 -4.74
N PRO A 9 30.09 -10.47 -4.45
CA PRO A 9 30.75 -9.18 -4.59
C PRO A 9 30.58 -8.63 -6.00
N GLY A 10 30.12 -7.39 -6.12
CA GLY A 10 29.89 -6.72 -7.39
C GLY A 10 28.63 -7.13 -8.14
N SER A 11 27.84 -8.07 -7.63
CA SER A 11 26.59 -8.44 -8.26
C SER A 11 25.41 -7.73 -7.61
N ARG A 12 24.38 -7.47 -8.41
CA ARG A 12 23.07 -7.01 -7.92
C ARG A 12 22.11 -8.16 -7.97
N VAL A 13 21.54 -8.48 -6.81
CA VAL A 13 20.43 -9.42 -6.74
C VAL A 13 19.16 -8.61 -6.51
N ILE A 14 18.28 -8.62 -7.50
CA ILE A 14 17.00 -7.91 -7.42
C ILE A 14 15.95 -8.93 -7.05
N PRO A 15 15.25 -8.77 -5.91
CA PRO A 15 14.19 -9.68 -5.54
C PRO A 15 13.10 -9.70 -6.62
N LYS A 16 12.59 -10.88 -6.93
CA LYS A 16 11.48 -11.02 -7.86
C LYS A 16 10.18 -10.98 -7.06
N TRP A 17 9.56 -9.82 -7.06
CA TRP A 17 8.33 -9.62 -6.32
C TRP A 17 7.16 -10.33 -6.99
N ASN A 18 6.33 -10.95 -6.17
CA ASN A 18 5.09 -11.60 -6.60
C ASN A 18 3.91 -10.92 -5.94
N THR A 19 2.76 -10.92 -6.63
CA THR A 19 1.54 -10.44 -6.00
C THR A 19 1.22 -11.29 -4.77
N GLY A 20 1.07 -10.65 -3.62
CA GLY A 20 0.75 -11.36 -2.38
C GLY A 20 -0.69 -11.83 -2.39
N THR A 21 -0.96 -12.91 -1.65
CA THR A 21 -2.30 -13.47 -1.52
C THR A 21 -3.25 -12.41 -0.99
N GLY A 22 -4.35 -12.19 -1.68
CA GLY A 22 -5.34 -11.17 -1.34
C GLY A 22 -5.11 -9.82 -1.99
N GLY A 23 -3.97 -9.63 -2.67
CA GLY A 23 -3.62 -8.34 -3.29
C GLY A 23 -4.15 -8.14 -4.70
N GLU A 24 -4.79 -9.13 -5.28
CA GLU A 24 -5.19 -9.09 -6.69
C GLU A 24 -6.29 -8.07 -6.98
N ALA A 25 -7.11 -7.75 -5.98
CA ALA A 25 -8.27 -6.87 -6.15
C ALA A 25 -7.96 -5.39 -5.89
N PHE A 26 -6.74 -5.04 -5.50
CA PHE A 26 -6.40 -3.66 -5.20
C PHE A 26 -6.26 -2.83 -6.48
N SER A 27 -6.81 -1.62 -6.45
CA SER A 27 -6.75 -0.69 -7.58
C SER A 27 -5.77 0.47 -7.34
N ASP A 28 -5.71 0.98 -6.11
CA ASP A 28 -4.90 2.16 -5.78
C ASP A 28 -3.52 1.80 -5.23
N ILE A 29 -3.35 0.57 -4.81
CA ILE A 29 -2.08 0.09 -4.26
C ILE A 29 -1.69 -1.23 -4.89
N THR A 30 -0.44 -1.62 -4.68
CA THR A 30 -0.01 -2.99 -4.96
C THR A 30 0.46 -3.63 -3.68
N TYR A 31 0.23 -4.94 -3.56
CA TYR A 31 0.69 -5.75 -2.44
C TYR A 31 1.52 -6.89 -2.99
N GLN A 32 2.79 -6.91 -2.66
CA GLN A 32 3.73 -7.88 -3.20
C GLN A 32 4.53 -8.52 -2.07
N THR A 33 4.93 -9.76 -2.28
CA THR A 33 5.71 -10.49 -1.29
C THR A 33 6.89 -11.18 -1.95
N VAL A 34 7.98 -11.32 -1.20
CA VAL A 34 9.13 -12.15 -1.56
C VAL A 34 9.96 -12.41 -0.31
N GLU A 35 10.33 -13.67 -0.10
CA GLU A 35 11.31 -14.08 0.92
C GLU A 35 11.12 -13.43 2.30
N GLY A 36 9.91 -13.48 2.81
CA GLY A 36 9.60 -12.95 4.15
C GLY A 36 9.37 -11.45 4.20
N MET A 37 9.39 -10.77 3.07
CA MET A 37 9.10 -9.34 2.97
C MET A 37 7.76 -9.13 2.29
N ALA A 38 7.00 -8.16 2.78
CA ALA A 38 5.81 -7.65 2.08
C ALA A 38 6.07 -6.21 1.66
N LYS A 39 5.70 -5.88 0.44
CA LYS A 39 5.82 -4.51 -0.06
C LYS A 39 4.45 -3.98 -0.42
N ILE A 40 4.08 -2.89 0.21
CA ILE A 40 2.84 -2.17 -0.04
C ILE A 40 3.21 -0.87 -0.74
N THR A 41 2.71 -0.67 -1.95
CA THR A 41 3.07 0.47 -2.78
C THR A 41 1.82 1.26 -3.12
N ILE A 42 1.80 2.55 -2.79
CA ILE A 42 0.75 3.45 -3.30
C ILE A 42 1.03 3.64 -4.79
N ASN A 43 0.08 3.25 -5.62
CA ASN A 43 0.25 3.23 -7.07
C ASN A 43 -0.71 4.21 -7.75
N ARG A 44 -0.53 5.49 -7.43
CA ARG A 44 -1.26 6.60 -8.06
C ARG A 44 -0.26 7.69 -8.49
N PRO A 45 0.75 7.33 -9.30
CA PRO A 45 1.80 8.29 -9.66
C PRO A 45 1.29 9.49 -10.44
N GLU A 46 0.19 9.36 -11.17
CA GLU A 46 -0.42 10.44 -11.94
C GLU A 46 -0.93 11.60 -11.06
N VAL A 47 -1.14 11.34 -9.77
CA VAL A 47 -1.51 12.35 -8.78
C VAL A 47 -0.50 12.38 -7.64
N ARG A 48 0.74 12.02 -7.91
CA ARG A 48 1.85 11.97 -6.95
C ARG A 48 1.51 11.16 -5.70
N ASN A 49 0.81 10.04 -5.93
CA ASN A 49 0.40 9.11 -4.89
C ASN A 49 -0.46 9.75 -3.80
N ALA A 50 -1.27 10.75 -4.19
CA ALA A 50 -2.29 11.30 -3.30
C ALA A 50 -3.28 10.20 -2.94
N PHE A 51 -3.70 10.15 -1.67
CA PHE A 51 -4.64 9.14 -1.23
C PHE A 51 -6.07 9.66 -1.25
N ARG A 52 -7.00 8.74 -1.50
CA ARG A 52 -8.45 8.94 -1.42
C ARG A 52 -9.01 7.84 -0.52
N PRO A 53 -10.31 7.87 -0.17
CA PRO A 53 -10.87 6.81 0.70
C PRO A 53 -10.60 5.40 0.24
N GLN A 54 -10.70 5.14 -1.05
CA GLN A 54 -10.37 3.82 -1.61
C GLN A 54 -8.93 3.41 -1.28
N THR A 55 -7.99 4.34 -1.41
CA THR A 55 -6.58 4.09 -1.09
C THR A 55 -6.41 3.69 0.37
N LEU A 56 -7.01 4.46 1.28
CA LEU A 56 -6.91 4.20 2.71
C LEU A 56 -7.53 2.85 3.08
N PHE A 57 -8.65 2.53 2.47
CA PHE A 57 -9.32 1.27 2.68
C PHE A 57 -8.44 0.09 2.25
N GLU A 58 -7.83 0.21 1.07
CA GLU A 58 -6.92 -0.82 0.56
C GLU A 58 -5.67 -0.94 1.40
N LEU A 59 -5.13 0.18 1.88
CA LEU A 59 -3.96 0.15 2.77
C LEU A 59 -4.27 -0.58 4.08
N GLN A 60 -5.41 -0.32 4.69
CA GLN A 60 -5.82 -1.02 5.90
C GLN A 60 -5.89 -2.53 5.66
N GLU A 61 -6.46 -2.93 4.54
CA GLU A 61 -6.56 -4.33 4.19
C GLU A 61 -5.20 -4.95 3.93
N ALA A 62 -4.33 -4.27 3.19
CA ALA A 62 -3.00 -4.77 2.88
C ALA A 62 -2.14 -4.92 4.14
N PHE A 63 -2.17 -3.95 5.05
CA PHE A 63 -1.45 -4.07 6.31
C PHE A 63 -1.97 -5.23 7.16
N SER A 64 -3.28 -5.46 7.14
CA SER A 64 -3.86 -6.61 7.83
C SER A 64 -3.41 -7.93 7.23
N LEU A 65 -3.38 -8.03 5.89
CA LEU A 65 -2.89 -9.22 5.22
C LEU A 65 -1.45 -9.52 5.59
N ALA A 66 -0.60 -8.50 5.59
CA ALA A 66 0.82 -8.67 5.92
C ALA A 66 1.01 -9.05 7.39
N ARG A 67 0.27 -8.42 8.29
CA ARG A 67 0.35 -8.70 9.73
C ARG A 67 -0.07 -10.12 10.06
N ASP A 68 -1.10 -10.63 9.36
CA ASP A 68 -1.64 -11.96 9.61
C ASP A 68 -0.91 -13.06 8.87
N ASP A 69 0.04 -12.72 8.01
CA ASP A 69 0.84 -13.68 7.25
C ASP A 69 2.10 -14.04 8.03
N ASP A 70 2.15 -15.26 8.55
CA ASP A 70 3.26 -15.73 9.37
C ASP A 70 4.59 -15.76 8.62
N SER A 71 4.57 -15.78 7.29
CA SER A 71 5.78 -15.77 6.49
C SER A 71 6.41 -14.39 6.36
N VAL A 72 5.68 -13.34 6.74
CA VAL A 72 6.13 -11.95 6.59
C VAL A 72 6.79 -11.48 7.88
N GLY A 73 8.08 -11.12 7.79
CA GLY A 73 8.82 -10.55 8.89
C GLY A 73 9.08 -9.06 8.77
N VAL A 74 8.95 -8.50 7.57
CA VAL A 74 9.22 -7.08 7.29
C VAL A 74 8.18 -6.54 6.32
N ILE A 75 7.70 -5.34 6.58
CA ILE A 75 6.79 -4.63 5.68
C ILE A 75 7.53 -3.40 5.14
N ILE A 76 7.60 -3.29 3.81
CA ILE A 76 8.12 -2.12 3.11
C ILE A 76 6.92 -1.33 2.61
N PHE A 77 6.83 -0.07 2.99
CA PHE A 77 5.75 0.82 2.55
C PHE A 77 6.35 1.93 1.70
N THR A 78 5.90 2.05 0.45
CA THR A 78 6.51 2.97 -0.51
C THR A 78 5.47 3.52 -1.48
N GLY A 79 5.91 4.40 -2.37
CA GLY A 79 5.08 4.96 -3.44
C GLY A 79 5.67 4.66 -4.81
N ALA A 80 4.81 4.47 -5.80
CA ALA A 80 5.22 4.22 -7.17
C ALA A 80 5.82 5.48 -7.79
N GLY A 81 6.73 5.28 -8.72
CA GLY A 81 7.39 6.37 -9.44
C GLY A 81 8.51 7.00 -8.63
N SER A 82 8.99 8.14 -9.13
CA SER A 82 10.16 8.81 -8.57
C SER A 82 9.87 10.18 -7.95
N GLU A 83 8.61 10.64 -7.98
CA GLU A 83 8.28 12.00 -7.57
C GLU A 83 7.86 12.12 -6.12
N ALA A 84 7.09 11.17 -5.61
CA ALA A 84 6.60 11.24 -4.25
C ALA A 84 6.27 9.85 -3.70
N PHE A 85 6.52 9.66 -2.43
CA PHE A 85 5.97 8.53 -1.69
C PHE A 85 4.45 8.70 -1.58
N CYS A 86 4.00 9.83 -1.06
CA CYS A 86 2.61 10.20 -0.90
C CYS A 86 2.54 11.72 -0.76
N SER A 87 1.69 12.37 -1.54
CA SER A 87 1.57 13.83 -1.52
C SER A 87 0.46 14.34 -0.60
N GLY A 88 -0.23 13.43 0.10
CA GLY A 88 -1.31 13.78 1.01
C GLY A 88 -2.67 13.41 0.45
N GLY A 89 -3.73 14.01 1.00
CA GLY A 89 -5.09 13.73 0.55
C GLY A 89 -5.38 14.31 -0.83
N ASP A 90 -6.11 13.54 -1.63
CA ASP A 90 -6.49 13.96 -2.98
C ASP A 90 -7.55 15.06 -2.90
N ILE A 91 -7.18 16.27 -3.27
CA ILE A 91 -8.07 17.43 -3.18
C ILE A 91 -9.27 17.33 -4.13
N ASN A 92 -9.17 16.56 -5.19
CA ASN A 92 -10.27 16.39 -6.14
C ASN A 92 -11.39 15.51 -5.58
N VAL A 93 -11.08 14.68 -4.59
CA VAL A 93 -12.04 13.79 -3.93
C VAL A 93 -12.50 14.39 -2.60
N ARG A 94 -11.65 15.22 -2.00
CA ARG A 94 -11.83 15.73 -0.65
C ARG A 94 -13.06 16.62 -0.49
N GLY A 95 -13.26 17.59 -1.42
CA GLY A 95 -14.37 18.54 -1.33
C GLY A 95 -14.37 19.37 -0.05
N ASP A 96 -15.47 20.09 0.19
CA ASP A 96 -15.61 20.95 1.37
C ASP A 96 -15.78 20.13 2.67
N ASP A 97 -16.35 18.96 2.56
CA ASP A 97 -16.59 18.06 3.71
C ASP A 97 -15.48 17.04 3.93
N GLY A 98 -14.37 17.20 3.24
CA GLY A 98 -13.29 16.22 3.26
C GLY A 98 -13.74 14.90 2.65
N TYR A 99 -13.27 13.80 3.21
CA TYR A 99 -13.63 12.47 2.71
C TYR A 99 -14.98 11.96 3.21
N LEU A 100 -15.69 12.74 4.01
CA LEU A 100 -17.00 12.38 4.53
C LEU A 100 -18.15 12.84 3.61
N GLY A 101 -17.86 13.63 2.57
CA GLY A 101 -18.90 14.23 1.73
C GLY A 101 -19.56 13.21 0.81
N ASN A 102 -19.28 13.30 -0.48
CA ASN A 102 -19.98 12.54 -1.50
C ASN A 102 -19.30 11.23 -1.90
N ASP A 103 -18.24 10.85 -1.21
CA ASP A 103 -17.52 9.62 -1.55
C ASP A 103 -18.38 8.40 -1.21
N PRO A 104 -18.60 7.46 -2.15
CA PRO A 104 -19.42 6.27 -1.90
C PRO A 104 -18.90 5.40 -0.75
N LEU A 105 -17.59 5.35 -0.53
CA LEU A 105 -17.04 4.55 0.56
C LEU A 105 -17.34 5.17 1.91
N ALA A 106 -17.29 6.51 2.00
CA ALA A 106 -17.67 7.19 3.23
C ALA A 106 -19.14 6.97 3.53
N LYS A 107 -19.99 6.93 2.52
CA LYS A 107 -21.44 6.70 2.68
C LYS A 107 -21.80 5.28 3.09
N LYS A 108 -20.89 4.33 2.96
CA LYS A 108 -21.12 2.95 3.40
C LYS A 108 -20.99 2.76 4.91
N GLY A 109 -20.88 3.84 5.67
CA GLY A 109 -20.81 3.73 7.12
C GLY A 109 -19.49 3.23 7.66
N ILE A 110 -18.43 3.39 6.88
CA ILE A 110 -17.07 2.95 7.28
C ILE A 110 -16.49 3.90 8.33
N GLY A 111 -17.22 4.95 8.68
CA GLY A 111 -16.80 5.88 9.69
C GLY A 111 -15.69 6.81 9.19
N ARG A 112 -14.91 7.32 10.11
CA ARG A 112 -13.80 8.20 9.74
C ARG A 112 -12.66 7.39 9.18
N LEU A 113 -12.25 7.74 7.97
CA LEU A 113 -11.03 7.21 7.39
C LEU A 113 -9.87 8.05 7.91
N ASN A 114 -8.99 7.42 8.64
CA ASN A 114 -7.85 8.10 9.24
C ASN A 114 -6.59 7.31 8.92
N VAL A 115 -5.63 7.98 8.26
CA VAL A 115 -4.36 7.36 7.91
C VAL A 115 -3.60 6.86 9.14
N LEU A 116 -3.84 7.45 10.31
CA LEU A 116 -3.19 7.03 11.54
C LEU A 116 -3.73 5.69 12.08
N ASP A 117 -4.84 5.20 11.53
CA ASP A 117 -5.43 3.91 11.93
C ASP A 117 -4.90 2.74 11.10
N LEU A 118 -3.94 2.95 10.25
CA LEU A 118 -3.35 1.91 9.42
C LEU A 118 -2.50 0.91 10.20
#